data_5f57c07884c6d2998125a98cac8aee14
#
_entry.id   5f57c07884c6d2998125a98cac8aee14
#
_cell.length_a   1.000
_cell.length_b   1.000
_cell.length_c   1.000
_cell.angle_alpha   90.00
_cell.angle_beta   90.00
_cell.angle_gamma   90.00
#
_symmetry.space_group_name_H-M   'P 1'
#
loop_
_entity.id
_entity.type
_entity.pdbx_description
1 polymer ?
#
loop_
_entity_poly.entity_id
_entity_poly.type
_entity_poly.pdbx_seq_one_letter_code
_entity_poly.pdbx_strand_id
1 'polypeptide(L)'
;MDYERDQITFEIKEHIGVLCVYHTGWKKELNLVSWNGNAPKYDIRDWDPDHERMSRGITLSEKEMGRIRQMLDERDRSPKETRHTAARSEKEMER
;
A
#
# COMPACT_ATOMS: atom_id res chain seq x y z
N MET A 1 3.81 14.00 24.32
CA MET A 1 3.92 15.10 23.74
C MET A 1 4.07 15.22 22.27
N ASP A 2 3.88 16.41 21.81
CA ASP A 2 3.86 16.65 20.39
C ASP A 2 5.19 16.40 19.75
N TYR A 3 6.24 16.73 20.46
CA TYR A 3 7.54 16.57 19.83
C TYR A 3 7.87 15.12 19.58
N GLU A 4 7.19 14.20 20.25
CA GLU A 4 7.43 12.81 19.96
C GLU A 4 7.01 12.46 18.57
N ARG A 5 5.91 13.03 18.12
CA ARG A 5 5.48 12.80 16.76
C ARG A 5 6.45 13.41 15.79
N ASP A 6 7.02 14.55 16.19
CA ASP A 6 7.99 15.20 15.34
C ASP A 6 9.25 14.39 15.21
N GLN A 7 9.44 13.43 16.08
CA GLN A 7 10.64 12.62 16.02
C GLN A 7 10.46 11.35 15.25
N ILE A 8 9.28 11.16 14.68
CA ILE A 8 9.09 10.02 13.81
C ILE A 8 9.91 10.25 12.57
N THR A 9 10.79 9.32 12.28
CA THR A 9 11.62 9.40 11.10
C THR A 9 11.29 8.24 10.18
N PHE A 10 11.60 8.43 8.92
CA PHE A 10 11.38 7.37 7.96
C PHE A 10 12.44 7.46 6.88
N GLU A 11 12.64 6.34 6.22
CA GLU A 11 13.54 6.30 5.08
C GLU A 11 12.93 5.35 4.07
N ILE A 12 12.71 5.85 2.85
CA ILE A 12 12.22 4.99 1.79
C ILE A 12 13.41 4.20 1.27
N LYS A 13 13.43 2.92 1.61
CA LYS A 13 14.55 2.08 1.22
C LYS A 13 14.45 1.63 -0.21
N GLU A 14 13.24 1.49 -0.70
CA GLU A 14 13.05 1.07 -2.07
C GLU A 14 11.70 1.55 -2.54
N HIS A 15 11.68 2.21 -3.69
CA HIS A 15 10.44 2.61 -4.32
C HIS A 15 10.03 1.49 -5.25
N ILE A 16 8.93 0.82 -4.92
CA ILE A 16 8.52 -0.34 -5.69
C ILE A 16 7.64 0.09 -6.87
N GLY A 17 6.68 0.97 -6.61
CA GLY A 17 5.88 1.42 -7.73
C GLY A 17 4.80 2.39 -7.33
N VAL A 18 4.13 2.95 -8.32
CA VAL A 18 3.06 3.90 -8.14
C VAL A 18 1.74 3.19 -8.46
N LEU A 19 0.80 3.29 -7.54
CA LEU A 19 -0.51 2.68 -7.74
C LEU A 19 -1.49 3.65 -8.38
N CYS A 20 -1.35 4.92 -8.08
CA CYS A 20 -2.31 5.90 -8.56
C CYS A 20 -1.67 7.27 -8.54
N VAL A 21 -1.99 8.09 -9.53
CA VAL A 21 -1.52 9.46 -9.58
C VAL A 21 -2.74 10.35 -9.52
N TYR A 22 -2.76 11.28 -8.56
CA TYR A 22 -3.88 12.19 -8.41
C TYR A 22 -3.62 13.47 -9.18
N HIS A 23 -4.69 14.16 -9.51
CA HIS A 23 -4.51 15.39 -10.29
C HIS A 23 -3.78 16.47 -9.51
N THR A 24 -3.70 16.32 -8.20
CA THR A 24 -2.94 17.26 -7.39
C THR A 24 -1.44 17.05 -7.46
N GLY A 25 -1.02 15.94 -8.07
CA GLY A 25 0.39 15.61 -8.12
C GLY A 25 0.79 14.60 -7.06
N TRP A 26 -0.08 14.34 -6.11
CA TRP A 26 0.18 13.32 -5.13
C TRP A 26 0.06 11.95 -5.79
N LYS A 27 0.71 10.97 -5.21
CA LYS A 27 0.70 9.63 -5.76
C LYS A 27 0.53 8.62 -4.65
N LYS A 28 -0.24 7.59 -4.92
CA LYS A 28 -0.30 6.46 -4.00
C LYS A 28 0.80 5.50 -4.40
N GLU A 29 1.67 5.18 -3.46
CA GLU A 29 2.86 4.42 -3.78
C GLU A 29 3.00 3.20 -2.89
N LEU A 30 3.64 2.20 -3.45
CA LEU A 30 4.06 1.02 -2.72
C LEU A 30 5.56 1.10 -2.58
N ASN A 31 6.04 1.12 -1.36
CA ASN A 31 7.46 1.28 -1.07
C ASN A 31 7.87 0.34 0.05
N LEU A 32 9.17 0.15 0.19
CA LEU A 32 9.73 -0.43 1.40
C LEU A 32 10.22 0.73 2.23
N VAL A 33 9.71 0.86 3.44
CA VAL A 33 10.00 2.01 4.28
C VAL A 33 10.51 1.55 5.63
N SER A 34 11.59 2.17 6.07
CA SER A 34 12.12 1.95 7.41
C SER A 34 11.60 3.07 8.29
N TRP A 35 10.83 2.70 9.30
CA TRP A 35 10.27 3.66 10.24
C TRP A 35 11.12 3.68 11.49
N ASN A 36 11.59 4.87 11.86
CA ASN A 36 12.36 5.05 13.11
C ASN A 36 13.54 4.09 13.20
N GLY A 37 14.17 3.81 12.06
CA GLY A 37 15.35 2.97 12.07
C GLY A 37 15.08 1.49 12.18
N ASN A 38 13.81 1.10 12.14
CA ASN A 38 13.47 -0.31 12.22
C ASN A 38 13.62 -1.00 10.87
N ALA A 39 13.53 -2.31 10.88
CA ALA A 39 13.61 -3.07 9.65
C ALA A 39 12.54 -2.59 8.66
N PRO A 40 12.86 -2.54 7.38
CA PRO A 40 11.89 -2.04 6.40
C PRO A 40 10.67 -2.92 6.31
N LYS A 41 9.54 -2.27 6.03
CA LYS A 41 8.29 -2.95 5.80
C LYS A 41 7.65 -2.39 4.56
N TYR A 42 6.73 -3.15 3.99
CA TYR A 42 5.98 -2.66 2.85
C TYR A 42 5.02 -1.59 3.33
N ASP A 43 4.84 -0.57 2.50
CA ASP A 43 4.04 0.57 2.89
C ASP A 43 3.26 1.07 1.69
N ILE A 44 1.97 1.31 1.88
CA ILE A 44 1.11 1.85 0.85
C ILE A 44 0.47 3.10 1.41
N ARG A 45 0.75 4.23 0.80
CA ARG A 45 0.14 5.49 1.20
C ARG A 45 0.36 6.52 0.12
N ASP A 46 -0.30 7.65 0.29
CA ASP A 46 -0.15 8.75 -0.64
C ASP A 46 1.03 9.61 -0.23
N TRP A 47 1.76 10.06 -1.22
CA TRP A 47 2.91 10.94 -1.00
C TRP A 47 2.77 12.17 -1.88
N ASP A 48 3.24 13.30 -1.37
CA ASP A 48 3.29 14.49 -2.20
C ASP A 48 4.48 14.35 -3.15
N PRO A 49 4.58 15.26 -4.14
CA PRO A 49 5.62 15.11 -5.17
C PRO A 49 7.03 15.06 -4.60
N ASP A 50 7.27 15.74 -3.50
CA ASP A 50 8.61 15.82 -2.93
C ASP A 50 8.87 14.76 -1.87
N HIS A 51 7.88 13.93 -1.57
CA HIS A 51 7.99 12.90 -0.55
C HIS A 51 8.28 13.49 0.83
N GLU A 52 7.79 14.69 1.07
CA GLU A 52 7.93 15.33 2.36
C GLU A 52 6.69 15.16 3.21
N ARG A 53 5.54 15.04 2.57
CA ARG A 53 4.28 14.85 3.25
C ARG A 53 3.68 13.54 2.82
N MET A 54 2.91 12.97 3.72
CA MET A 54 2.30 11.68 3.43
C MET A 54 0.95 11.64 4.11
N SER A 55 0.08 10.81 3.56
CA SER A 55 -1.20 10.57 4.16
C SER A 55 -1.10 9.41 5.11
N ARG A 56 -2.21 9.07 5.72
CA ARG A 56 -2.30 7.81 6.40
C ARG A 56 -2.14 6.71 5.40
N GLY A 57 -1.64 5.60 5.85
CA GLY A 57 -1.46 4.48 4.98
C GLY A 57 -1.49 3.20 5.74
N ILE A 58 -1.03 2.15 5.09
CA ILE A 58 -1.00 0.84 5.71
C ILE A 58 0.41 0.30 5.58
N THR A 59 0.88 -0.30 6.64
CA THR A 59 2.20 -0.89 6.67
C THR A 59 2.02 -2.39 6.83
N LEU A 60 2.73 -3.15 6.00
CA LEU A 60 2.59 -4.59 5.96
C LEU A 60 3.93 -5.24 6.14
N SER A 61 3.95 -6.32 6.92
CA SER A 61 5.15 -7.11 7.04
C SER A 61 5.34 -7.90 5.76
N GLU A 62 6.52 -8.47 5.63
CA GLU A 62 6.80 -9.31 4.49
C GLU A 62 5.87 -10.51 4.46
N LYS A 63 5.57 -11.04 5.62
CA LYS A 63 4.68 -12.16 5.72
C LYS A 63 3.28 -11.79 5.25
N GLU A 64 2.82 -10.61 5.66
CA GLU A 64 1.49 -10.16 5.25
C GLU A 64 1.43 -9.91 3.75
N MET A 65 2.47 -9.32 3.20
CA MET A 65 2.51 -9.10 1.77
C MET A 65 2.54 -10.41 1.01
N GLY A 66 3.27 -11.39 1.54
CA GLY A 66 3.29 -12.71 0.94
C GLY A 66 1.92 -13.35 0.93
N ARG A 67 1.17 -13.12 2.00
CA ARG A 67 -0.18 -13.65 2.08
C ARG A 67 -1.07 -13.01 1.03
N ILE A 68 -0.90 -11.71 0.82
CA ILE A 68 -1.68 -11.02 -0.20
C ILE A 68 -1.38 -11.60 -1.58
N ARG A 69 -0.09 -11.80 -1.87
CA ARG A 69 0.28 -12.38 -3.15
C ARG A 69 -0.36 -13.75 -3.34
N GLN A 70 -0.33 -14.53 -2.29
CA GLN A 70 -0.90 -15.86 -2.35
C GLN A 70 -2.40 -15.81 -2.63
N MET A 71 -3.09 -14.92 -1.95
CA MET A 71 -4.53 -14.80 -2.14
C MET A 71 -4.87 -14.36 -3.56
N LEU A 72 -4.12 -13.42 -4.08
CA LEU A 72 -4.37 -12.94 -5.43
C LEU A 72 -4.05 -14.02 -6.45
N ASP A 73 -2.99 -14.76 -6.21
CA ASP A 73 -2.60 -15.82 -7.10
C ASP A 73 -3.64 -16.93 -7.13
N GLU A 74 -4.16 -17.28 -5.97
CA GLU A 74 -5.18 -18.30 -5.90
C GLU A 74 -6.45 -17.85 -6.60
N ARG A 75 -6.79 -16.57 -6.42
CA ARG A 75 -7.97 -16.04 -7.09
C ARG A 75 -7.80 -16.09 -8.59
N ASP A 76 -6.63 -15.76 -9.08
CA ASP A 76 -6.40 -15.72 -10.52
C ASP A 76 -6.46 -17.09 -11.14
N ARG A 77 -6.19 -18.13 -10.36
CA ARG A 77 -6.26 -19.48 -10.86
C ARG A 77 -7.59 -20.12 -10.63
N SER A 78 -8.53 -19.38 -10.06
CA SER A 78 -9.84 -19.92 -9.73
C SER A 78 -10.66 -20.19 -10.97
N PRO A 79 -11.66 -21.04 -10.82
CA PRO A 79 -12.56 -21.33 -11.93
C PRO A 79 -13.33 -20.12 -12.37
N LYS A 80 -13.97 -20.24 -13.51
CA LYS A 80 -14.68 -19.13 -14.09
C LYS A 80 -15.79 -18.58 -13.25
N GLU A 81 -16.46 -19.42 -12.51
CA GLU A 81 -17.55 -18.91 -11.73
C GLU A 81 -17.07 -17.93 -10.69
N THR A 82 -15.83 -18.05 -10.28
CA THR A 82 -15.29 -17.09 -9.36
C THR A 82 -15.18 -15.72 -10.01
N ARG A 83 -14.81 -15.71 -11.26
CA ARG A 83 -14.75 -14.44 -11.97
C ARG A 83 -16.10 -13.82 -12.10
N HIS A 84 -17.10 -14.63 -12.33
CA HIS A 84 -18.46 -14.17 -12.36
C HIS A 84 -18.81 -13.49 -11.07
N THR A 85 -18.49 -14.16 -9.99
CA THR A 85 -18.77 -13.63 -8.68
C THR A 85 -18.00 -12.35 -8.44
N ALA A 86 -16.81 -12.28 -8.93
CA ALA A 86 -16.02 -11.08 -8.74
C ALA A 86 -16.69 -9.87 -9.38
N ALA A 87 -17.26 -10.06 -10.53
CA ALA A 87 -17.94 -8.95 -11.19
C ALA A 87 -19.08 -8.43 -10.33
N ARG A 88 -19.79 -9.32 -9.71
CA ARG A 88 -20.87 -8.90 -8.84
C ARG A 88 -20.34 -8.20 -7.62
N SER A 89 -19.23 -8.68 -7.10
CA SER A 89 -18.65 -8.05 -5.94
C SER A 89 -18.24 -6.64 -6.22
N GLU A 90 -17.78 -6.38 -7.39
CA GLU A 90 -17.40 -5.03 -7.73
C GLU A 90 -18.55 -4.08 -7.61
N LYS A 91 -19.69 -4.52 -8.06
CA LYS A 91 -20.86 -3.67 -7.92
C LYS A 91 -21.14 -3.37 -6.48
N GLU A 92 -21.00 -4.36 -5.64
CA GLU A 92 -21.26 -4.16 -4.24
C GLU A 92 -20.29 -3.21 -3.65
N MET A 93 -19.07 -3.26 -4.08
CA MET A 93 -18.06 -2.42 -3.50
C MET A 93 -18.24 -0.97 -3.86
N GLU A 94 -18.98 -0.70 -4.87
CA GLU A 94 -19.19 0.68 -5.25
C GLU A 94 -20.17 1.42 -4.38
N ARG A 95 -20.89 0.74 -3.55
CA ARG A 95 -21.86 1.40 -2.69
C ARG A 95 -21.24 2.29 -1.64
#